data_ab6b2e5ce6d70ae0845a0f272657b822
#
_entry.id   ab6b2e5ce6d70ae0845a0f272657b822
#
_cell.length_a   1.000
_cell.length_b   1.000
_cell.length_c   1.000
_cell.angle_alpha   90.00
_cell.angle_beta   90.00
_cell.angle_gamma   90.00
#
_symmetry.space_group_name_H-M   'P 1'
#
loop_
_entity.id
_entity.type
_entity.pdbx_description
1 polymer ?
#
loop_
_entity_poly.entity_id
_entity_poly.type
_entity_poly.pdbx_seq_one_letter_code
_entity_poly.pdbx_strand_id
1 'polypeptide(L)'
;MRIGFGYDVHAFAPNRELWLGGILVPSEQGLLGHSDADVLIHALCDALLGAAAMRDIGYHFPDTAGEFKNIDSKILLEKTVGLIATKGYRVGNIDATVCA
;
A
#
# COMPACT_ATOMS: atom_id res chain seq x y z
N MET A 1 -2.35 18.64 13.20
CA MET A 1 -2.04 17.22 13.04
C MET A 1 -3.27 16.46 12.54
N ARG A 2 -3.10 15.53 11.62
CA ARG A 2 -4.18 14.68 11.10
C ARG A 2 -3.83 13.23 11.34
N ILE A 3 -4.85 12.41 11.53
CA ILE A 3 -4.69 10.98 11.78
C ILE A 3 -5.44 10.22 10.69
N GLY A 4 -4.80 9.21 10.14
CA GLY A 4 -5.41 8.30 9.18
C GLY A 4 -5.33 6.87 9.66
N PHE A 5 -6.24 6.04 9.18
CA PHE A 5 -6.29 4.61 9.43
C PHE A 5 -6.36 3.88 8.10
N GLY A 6 -5.57 2.83 7.96
CA GLY A 6 -5.60 1.96 6.79
C GLY A 6 -5.67 0.51 7.22
N TYR A 7 -6.40 -0.28 6.45
CA TYR A 7 -6.57 -1.71 6.67
C TYR A 7 -6.61 -2.40 5.32
N ASP A 8 -5.87 -3.49 5.18
CA ASP A 8 -5.84 -4.25 3.94
C ASP A 8 -5.67 -5.74 4.22
N VAL A 9 -6.27 -6.56 3.38
CA VAL A 9 -6.23 -8.01 3.48
C VAL A 9 -6.05 -8.60 2.10
N HIS A 10 -5.13 -9.54 1.98
CA HIS A 10 -4.94 -10.32 0.76
C HIS A 10 -4.89 -11.81 1.10
N ALA A 11 -5.45 -12.64 0.23
CA ALA A 11 -5.36 -14.09 0.37
C ALA A 11 -3.96 -14.58 0.02
N PHE A 12 -3.50 -15.63 0.68
CA PHE A 12 -2.29 -16.34 0.28
C PHE A 12 -2.55 -17.16 -0.97
N ALA A 13 -1.54 -17.26 -1.81
CA ALA A 13 -1.56 -18.09 -3.01
C ALA A 13 -0.19 -18.73 -3.24
N PRO A 14 -0.15 -19.98 -3.78
CA PRO A 14 1.11 -20.61 -4.11
C PRO A 14 1.78 -19.93 -5.30
N ASN A 15 3.09 -20.15 -5.45
CA ASN A 15 3.88 -19.65 -6.58
C ASN A 15 3.89 -18.14 -6.71
N ARG A 16 3.79 -17.45 -5.58
CA ARG A 16 3.93 -15.99 -5.53
C ARG A 16 4.96 -15.61 -4.47
N GLU A 17 5.69 -14.55 -4.76
CA GLU A 17 6.60 -13.95 -3.79
C GLU A 17 5.80 -13.21 -2.70
N LEU A 18 6.32 -13.25 -1.49
CA LEU A 18 5.72 -12.53 -0.35
C LEU A 18 6.48 -11.23 -0.12
N TRP A 19 5.80 -10.13 -0.39
CA TRP A 19 6.32 -8.78 -0.15
C TRP A 19 5.58 -8.15 1.01
N LEU A 20 6.31 -7.70 2.02
CA LEU A 20 5.75 -7.00 3.19
C LEU A 20 6.62 -5.79 3.51
N GLY A 21 6.03 -4.59 3.45
CA GLY A 21 6.75 -3.36 3.72
C GLY A 21 7.87 -3.08 2.72
N GLY A 22 7.73 -3.57 1.49
CA GLY A 22 8.73 -3.42 0.44
C GLY A 22 9.90 -4.39 0.55
N ILE A 23 9.80 -5.40 1.43
CA ILE A 23 10.84 -6.40 1.66
C ILE A 23 10.35 -7.76 1.17
N LEU A 24 11.19 -8.45 0.40
CA LEU A 24 10.92 -9.82 -0.01
C LEU A 24 11.17 -10.76 1.17
N VAL A 25 10.12 -11.42 1.62
CA VAL A 25 10.18 -12.36 2.74
C VAL A 25 10.24 -13.78 2.20
N PRO A 26 11.21 -14.60 2.61
CA PRO A 26 11.26 -16.01 2.19
C PRO A 26 10.01 -16.75 2.63
N SER A 27 9.27 -17.29 1.66
CA SER A 27 8.01 -18.01 1.91
C SER A 27 7.65 -18.85 0.70
N GLU A 28 6.97 -19.98 0.95
CA GLU A 28 6.43 -20.81 -0.12
C GLU A 28 5.20 -20.22 -0.77
N GLN A 29 4.54 -19.28 -0.08
CA GLN A 29 3.35 -18.61 -0.57
C GLN A 29 3.54 -17.10 -0.50
N GLY A 30 2.90 -16.39 -1.41
CA GLY A 30 2.80 -14.95 -1.38
C GLY A 30 1.35 -14.51 -1.33
N LEU A 31 1.14 -13.21 -1.38
CA LEU A 31 -0.19 -12.63 -1.36
C LEU A 31 -0.70 -12.45 -2.79
N LEU A 32 -2.00 -12.69 -2.99
CA LEU A 32 -2.64 -12.57 -4.29
C LEU A 32 -3.14 -11.13 -4.49
N GLY A 33 -2.77 -10.52 -5.60
CA GLY A 33 -3.22 -9.17 -5.92
C GLY A 33 -2.70 -8.69 -7.26
N HIS A 34 -3.14 -7.50 -7.65
CA HIS A 34 -2.85 -6.89 -8.94
C HIS A 34 -1.38 -6.44 -9.06
N SER A 35 -0.82 -5.93 -7.97
CA SER A 35 0.59 -5.52 -7.85
C SER A 35 1.40 -6.65 -7.20
N ASP A 36 2.42 -6.30 -6.44
CA ASP A 36 3.15 -7.26 -5.58
C ASP A 36 2.31 -7.73 -4.39
N ALA A 37 1.10 -7.16 -4.23
CA ALA A 37 0.17 -7.44 -3.14
C ALA A 37 0.76 -7.18 -1.75
N ASP A 38 1.63 -6.16 -1.62
CA ASP A 38 2.20 -5.74 -0.34
C ASP A 38 1.12 -5.13 0.54
N VAL A 39 0.52 -5.96 1.39
CA VAL A 39 -0.61 -5.58 2.22
C VAL A 39 -0.26 -4.45 3.20
N LEU A 40 0.96 -4.43 3.68
CA LEU A 40 1.41 -3.40 4.61
C LEU A 40 1.51 -2.04 3.94
N ILE A 41 2.14 -1.96 2.78
CA ILE A 41 2.24 -0.70 2.03
C ILE A 41 0.87 -0.23 1.57
N HIS A 42 -0.01 -1.13 1.12
CA HIS A 42 -1.35 -0.75 0.68
C HIS A 42 -2.15 -0.13 1.83
N ALA A 43 -2.10 -0.73 3.02
CA ALA A 43 -2.76 -0.17 4.20
C ALA A 43 -2.19 1.20 4.59
N LEU A 44 -0.87 1.33 4.49
CA LEU A 44 -0.20 2.60 4.79
C LEU A 44 -0.62 3.70 3.81
N CYS A 45 -0.66 3.40 2.53
CA CYS A 45 -1.12 4.37 1.52
C CYS A 45 -2.56 4.82 1.82
N ASP A 46 -3.45 3.89 2.15
CA ASP A 46 -4.82 4.22 2.50
C ASP A 46 -4.89 5.12 3.74
N ALA A 47 -4.06 4.84 4.76
CA ALA A 47 -4.02 5.67 5.96
C ALA A 47 -3.57 7.10 5.63
N LEU A 48 -2.54 7.26 4.82
CA LEU A 48 -2.01 8.56 4.44
C LEU A 48 -3.03 9.36 3.61
N LEU A 49 -3.62 8.72 2.61
CA LEU A 49 -4.64 9.37 1.78
C LEU A 49 -5.88 9.73 2.60
N GLY A 50 -6.32 8.83 3.47
CA GLY A 50 -7.47 9.09 4.34
C GLY A 50 -7.23 10.25 5.30
N ALA A 51 -6.04 10.34 5.89
CA ALA A 51 -5.68 11.46 6.75
C ALA A 51 -5.73 12.80 6.03
N ALA A 52 -5.37 12.80 4.74
CA ALA A 52 -5.39 14.01 3.90
C ALA A 52 -6.75 14.26 3.23
N ALA A 53 -7.76 13.46 3.53
CA ALA A 53 -9.08 13.51 2.90
C ALA A 53 -8.99 13.34 1.37
N MET A 54 -8.14 12.44 0.90
CA MET A 54 -7.87 12.19 -0.52
C MET A 54 -8.35 10.80 -0.97
N ARG A 55 -9.32 10.20 -0.27
CA ARG A 55 -9.90 8.89 -0.57
C ARG A 55 -8.92 7.75 -0.28
N ASP A 56 -8.63 6.90 -1.24
CA ASP A 56 -7.85 5.67 -1.04
C ASP A 56 -7.01 5.32 -2.28
N ILE A 57 -6.22 4.27 -2.17
CA ILE A 57 -5.37 3.83 -3.28
C ILE A 57 -6.18 3.32 -4.47
N GLY A 58 -7.35 2.73 -4.23
CA GLY A 58 -8.19 2.25 -5.32
C GLY A 58 -8.68 3.36 -6.22
N TYR A 59 -8.87 4.55 -5.68
CA TYR A 59 -9.23 5.73 -6.46
C TYR A 59 -8.04 6.27 -7.27
N HIS A 60 -6.87 6.41 -6.64
CA HIS A 60 -5.69 6.99 -7.28
C HIS A 60 -4.93 6.00 -8.16
N PHE A 61 -4.96 4.72 -7.81
CA PHE A 61 -4.21 3.66 -8.50
C PHE A 61 -5.12 2.44 -8.73
N PRO A 62 -6.15 2.57 -9.61
CA PRO A 62 -7.12 1.49 -9.78
C PRO A 62 -6.49 0.23 -10.38
N ASP A 63 -6.95 -0.93 -9.90
CA ASP A 63 -6.49 -2.25 -10.37
C ASP A 63 -6.72 -2.47 -11.86
N THR A 64 -7.70 -1.76 -12.43
CA THR A 64 -8.04 -1.87 -13.85
C THR A 64 -7.06 -1.15 -14.76
N ALA A 65 -6.20 -0.28 -14.23
CA ALA A 65 -5.22 0.45 -15.02
C ALA A 65 -4.01 -0.46 -15.28
N GLY A 66 -3.75 -0.77 -16.55
CA GLY A 66 -2.64 -1.64 -16.94
C GLY A 66 -1.27 -1.15 -16.48
N GLU A 67 -1.10 0.16 -16.36
CA GLU A 67 0.16 0.76 -15.90
C GLU A 67 0.53 0.38 -14.47
N PHE A 68 -0.44 -0.05 -13.65
CA PHE A 68 -0.21 -0.44 -12.26
C PHE A 68 -0.13 -1.96 -12.08
N LYS A 69 -0.26 -2.73 -13.15
CA LYS A 69 -0.15 -4.18 -13.07
C LYS A 69 1.30 -4.58 -12.76
N ASN A 70 1.47 -5.43 -11.75
CA ASN A 70 2.80 -5.88 -11.28
C ASN A 70 3.70 -4.73 -10.80
N ILE A 71 3.12 -3.59 -10.44
CA ILE A 71 3.89 -2.45 -9.92
C ILE A 71 4.46 -2.79 -8.54
N ASP A 72 5.68 -2.34 -8.29
CA ASP A 72 6.28 -2.36 -6.96
C ASP A 72 5.53 -1.37 -6.06
N SER A 73 4.96 -1.86 -4.96
CA SER A 73 4.16 -1.02 -4.05
C SER A 73 4.97 0.12 -3.42
N LYS A 74 6.29 0.02 -3.37
CA LYS A 74 7.13 1.15 -2.94
C LYS A 74 6.94 2.37 -3.85
N ILE A 75 6.69 2.16 -5.14
CA ILE A 75 6.37 3.24 -6.08
C ILE A 75 5.01 3.85 -5.75
N LEU A 76 4.03 3.02 -5.39
CA LEU A 76 2.72 3.52 -4.93
C LEU A 76 2.87 4.37 -3.68
N LEU A 77 3.68 3.95 -2.73
CA LEU A 77 3.94 4.70 -1.51
C LEU A 77 4.61 6.05 -1.82
N GLU A 78 5.60 6.04 -2.69
CA GLU A 78 6.29 7.26 -3.11
C GLU A 78 5.32 8.25 -3.75
N LYS A 79 4.46 7.77 -4.65
CA LYS A 79 3.44 8.60 -5.28
C LYS A 79 2.42 9.13 -4.27
N THR A 80 2.04 8.31 -3.29
CA THR A 80 1.11 8.68 -2.23
C THR A 80 1.69 9.79 -1.36
N VAL A 81 2.95 9.67 -0.96
CA VAL A 81 3.65 10.73 -0.19
C VAL A 81 3.69 12.01 -1.00
N GLY A 82 3.94 11.93 -2.31
CA GLY A 82 3.89 13.08 -3.19
C GLY A 82 2.51 13.73 -3.25
N LEU A 83 1.44 12.93 -3.29
CA LEU A 83 0.07 13.44 -3.33
C LEU A 83 -0.28 14.21 -2.05
N ILE A 84 0.02 13.66 -0.88
CA ILE A 84 -0.28 14.37 0.37
C ILE A 84 0.57 15.62 0.53
N ALA A 85 1.78 15.61 -0.02
CA ALA A 85 2.65 16.80 -0.02
C ALA A 85 2.02 17.96 -0.80
N THR A 86 1.25 17.67 -1.86
CA THR A 86 0.54 18.73 -2.62
C THR A 86 -0.50 19.45 -1.76
N LYS A 87 -0.95 18.83 -0.68
CA LYS A 87 -1.89 19.43 0.28
C LYS A 87 -1.17 20.04 1.49
N GLY A 88 0.16 20.05 1.48
CA GLY A 88 0.96 20.61 2.57
C GLY A 88 1.15 19.66 3.75
N TYR A 89 0.93 18.35 3.56
CA TYR A 89 1.07 17.36 4.61
C TYR A 89 2.35 16.56 4.47
N ARG A 90 2.86 16.11 5.58
CA ARG A 90 3.98 15.18 5.66
C ARG A 90 3.70 14.13 6.72
N VAL A 91 4.39 13.01 6.63
CA VAL A 91 4.28 11.94 7.62
C VAL A 91 4.97 12.35 8.91
N GLY A 92 4.25 12.32 10.03
CA GLY A 92 4.81 12.56 11.35
C GLY A 92 5.30 11.26 11.98
N ASN A 93 4.41 10.26 12.07
CA ASN A 93 4.77 8.93 12.55
C ASN A 93 3.81 7.89 12.01
N ILE A 94 4.22 6.64 12.09
CA ILE A 94 3.45 5.50 11.63
C ILE A 94 3.50 4.43 12.71
N ASP A 95 2.34 3.81 12.95
CA ASP A 95 2.23 2.61 13.77
C ASP A 95 1.54 1.54 12.91
N ALA A 96 2.15 0.38 12.80
CA ALA A 96 1.67 -0.66 11.89
C ALA A 96 1.70 -2.03 12.55
N THR A 97 0.69 -2.85 12.23
CA THR A 97 0.60 -4.23 12.70
C THR A 97 0.34 -5.14 11.51
N VAL A 98 1.10 -6.21 11.40
CA VAL A 98 0.93 -7.25 10.38
C VAL A 98 0.53 -8.54 11.07
N CYS A 99 -0.59 -9.12 10.63
CA CYS A 99 -1.06 -10.42 11.08
C CYS A 99 -0.91 -11.41 9.92
N ALA A 100 -0.03 -12.37 10.10
CA ALA A 100 0.26 -13.35 9.06
C ALA A 100 0.21 -14.79 9.59
#